data_bbf2689b66de7cf057a01c1978828da9
#
_entry.id   bbf2689b66de7cf057a01c1978828da9
#
_cell.length_a   1.000
_cell.length_b   1.000
_cell.length_c   1.000
_cell.angle_alpha   90.00
_cell.angle_beta   90.00
_cell.angle_gamma   90.00
#
_symmetry.space_group_name_H-M   'P 1'
#
loop_
_entity.id
_entity.type
_entity.pdbx_description
1 polymer ?
#
loop_
_entity_poly.entity_id
_entity_poly.type
_entity_poly.pdbx_seq_one_letter_code
_entity_poly.pdbx_strand_id
1 'polypeptide(L)'
;GARVSYVKAHGALANSAEINSSVAEAIAQAIKLSDASLSLLSIARSEQTHAGYRAGLQIAHEIFADRAYSDDGRLLPREHPDAIISDINQIIDRMSIMLECQSLLTIGGKKLPTKIDSICVHGDTPQAINIAQCLRASLLGNGYSLRAFSQPAS
;
A
#
# COMPACT_ATOMS: atom_id res chain seq x y z
N GLY A 1 25.76 9.01 -6.76
CA GLY A 1 24.54 9.76 -6.43
C GLY A 1 23.36 8.79 -6.23
N ALA A 2 22.31 9.23 -5.52
CA ALA A 2 21.12 8.43 -5.37
C ALA A 2 20.34 8.36 -6.69
N ARG A 3 19.72 7.20 -6.98
CA ARG A 3 18.84 7.02 -8.13
C ARG A 3 17.39 6.90 -7.62
N VAL A 4 16.49 7.69 -8.22
CA VAL A 4 15.05 7.51 -8.00
C VAL A 4 14.61 6.23 -8.72
N SER A 5 13.86 5.37 -8.03
CA SER A 5 13.43 4.08 -8.56
C SER A 5 11.91 3.92 -8.61
N TYR A 6 11.18 4.74 -7.86
CA TYR A 6 9.72 4.70 -7.87
C TYR A 6 9.11 6.06 -7.53
N VAL A 7 7.84 6.20 -7.85
CA VAL A 7 7.00 7.35 -7.51
C VAL A 7 5.81 6.87 -6.70
N LYS A 8 5.44 7.64 -5.68
CA LYS A 8 4.25 7.42 -4.85
C LYS A 8 3.49 8.74 -4.70
N ALA A 9 2.21 8.75 -5.05
CA ALA A 9 1.31 9.85 -4.69
C ALA A 9 1.04 9.86 -3.18
N HIS A 10 0.89 11.03 -2.58
CA HIS A 10 0.65 11.20 -1.16
C HIS A 10 -0.57 12.07 -0.84
N GLY A 11 -1.11 11.88 0.36
CA GLY A 11 -2.17 12.73 0.93
C GLY A 11 -3.42 12.78 0.05
N ALA A 12 -3.97 13.98 -0.14
CA ALA A 12 -5.19 14.18 -0.90
C ALA A 12 -5.08 13.69 -2.36
N LEU A 13 -3.90 13.79 -2.98
CA LEU A 13 -3.68 13.30 -4.33
C LEU A 13 -3.80 11.77 -4.39
N ALA A 14 -3.23 11.05 -3.42
CA ALA A 14 -3.34 9.59 -3.34
C ALA A 14 -4.80 9.17 -3.14
N ASN A 15 -5.52 9.80 -2.22
CA ASN A 15 -6.93 9.53 -1.97
C ASN A 15 -7.80 9.79 -3.21
N SER A 16 -7.54 10.89 -3.92
CA SER A 16 -8.25 11.18 -5.17
C SER A 16 -7.95 10.14 -6.25
N ALA A 17 -6.69 9.74 -6.41
CA ALA A 17 -6.28 8.75 -7.39
C ALA A 17 -6.72 7.31 -7.05
N GLU A 18 -7.07 7.05 -5.80
CA GLU A 18 -7.64 5.75 -5.38
C GLU A 18 -8.96 5.45 -6.10
N ILE A 19 -9.80 6.48 -6.29
CA ILE A 19 -11.19 6.34 -6.77
C ILE A 19 -11.48 7.05 -8.09
N ASN A 20 -10.63 7.97 -8.53
CA ASN A 20 -10.84 8.78 -9.74
C ASN A 20 -9.87 8.34 -10.84
N SER A 21 -10.42 7.70 -11.87
CA SER A 21 -9.63 7.17 -13.00
C SER A 21 -8.89 8.28 -13.77
N SER A 22 -9.49 9.46 -13.97
CA SER A 22 -8.83 10.56 -14.69
C SER A 22 -7.62 11.09 -13.95
N VAL A 23 -7.70 11.24 -12.61
CA VAL A 23 -6.56 11.62 -11.76
C VAL A 23 -5.49 10.53 -11.78
N ALA A 24 -5.90 9.28 -11.65
CA ALA A 24 -5.01 8.12 -11.69
C ALA A 24 -4.26 8.05 -13.03
N GLU A 25 -4.95 8.24 -14.15
CA GLU A 25 -4.35 8.26 -15.49
C GLU A 25 -3.38 9.41 -15.69
N ALA A 26 -3.72 10.61 -15.22
CA ALA A 26 -2.82 11.76 -15.30
C ALA A 26 -1.50 11.48 -14.56
N ILE A 27 -1.57 10.88 -13.35
CA ILE A 27 -0.37 10.51 -12.59
C ILE A 27 0.44 9.45 -13.33
N ALA A 28 -0.21 8.39 -13.83
CA ALA A 28 0.48 7.30 -14.54
C ALA A 28 1.18 7.81 -15.81
N GLN A 29 0.52 8.68 -16.58
CA GLN A 29 1.11 9.30 -17.77
C GLN A 29 2.27 10.23 -17.42
N ALA A 30 2.15 11.05 -16.36
CA ALA A 30 3.22 11.92 -15.91
C ALA A 30 4.47 11.11 -15.53
N ILE A 31 4.32 10.00 -14.83
CA ILE A 31 5.44 9.11 -14.50
C ILE A 31 6.08 8.54 -15.76
N LYS A 32 5.28 8.00 -16.67
CA LYS A 32 5.75 7.40 -17.91
C LYS A 32 6.52 8.40 -18.79
N LEU A 33 6.05 9.64 -18.87
CA LEU A 33 6.70 10.71 -19.63
C LEU A 33 7.99 11.21 -18.98
N SER A 34 8.06 11.15 -17.63
CA SER A 34 9.26 11.56 -16.90
C SER A 34 10.38 10.53 -17.02
N ASP A 35 10.09 9.29 -16.72
CA ASP A 35 11.00 8.14 -16.87
C ASP A 35 10.19 6.84 -16.82
N ALA A 36 10.07 6.16 -17.95
CA ALA A 36 9.33 4.91 -18.07
C ALA A 36 9.94 3.73 -17.28
N SER A 37 11.15 3.87 -16.75
CA SER A 37 11.78 2.86 -15.88
C SER A 37 11.35 2.96 -14.41
N LEU A 38 10.66 4.04 -14.03
CA LEU A 38 10.14 4.22 -12.66
C LEU A 38 8.98 3.27 -12.38
N SER A 39 8.98 2.67 -11.19
CA SER A 39 7.84 1.93 -10.70
C SER A 39 6.82 2.88 -10.08
N LEU A 40 5.55 2.55 -10.18
CA LEU A 40 4.47 3.22 -9.45
C LEU A 40 4.16 2.43 -8.19
N LEU A 41 4.41 3.02 -7.00
CA LEU A 41 3.93 2.48 -5.73
C LEU A 41 2.52 3.01 -5.49
N SER A 42 1.53 2.15 -5.60
CA SER A 42 0.11 2.51 -5.54
C SER A 42 -0.62 1.73 -4.47
N ILE A 43 -1.70 2.31 -3.94
CA ILE A 43 -2.64 1.61 -3.08
C ILE A 43 -3.18 0.39 -3.85
N ALA A 44 -3.06 -0.78 -3.26
CA ALA A 44 -3.50 -2.03 -3.89
C ALA A 44 -4.99 -1.95 -4.26
N ARG A 45 -5.35 -2.46 -5.45
CA ARG A 45 -6.72 -2.47 -6.00
C ARG A 45 -7.34 -1.10 -6.35
N SER A 46 -6.57 -0.01 -6.31
CA SER A 46 -7.04 1.33 -6.63
C SER A 46 -7.13 1.60 -8.14
N GLU A 47 -7.84 2.67 -8.52
CA GLU A 47 -7.81 3.18 -9.90
C GLU A 47 -6.40 3.54 -10.34
N GLN A 48 -5.53 3.98 -9.41
CA GLN A 48 -4.13 4.27 -9.70
C GLN A 48 -3.35 3.00 -10.12
N THR A 49 -3.62 1.86 -9.48
CA THR A 49 -3.08 0.55 -9.88
C THR A 49 -3.49 0.21 -11.31
N HIS A 50 -4.78 0.35 -11.62
CA HIS A 50 -5.30 0.06 -12.96
C HIS A 50 -4.75 1.01 -14.03
N ALA A 51 -4.67 2.31 -13.74
CA ALA A 51 -4.08 3.30 -14.64
C ALA A 51 -2.59 3.03 -14.91
N GLY A 52 -1.85 2.64 -13.88
CA GLY A 52 -0.44 2.26 -14.01
C GLY A 52 -0.24 1.06 -14.94
N TYR A 53 -1.07 0.03 -14.83
CA TYR A 53 -1.04 -1.11 -15.75
C TYR A 53 -1.37 -0.70 -17.19
N ARG A 54 -2.41 0.12 -17.40
CA ARG A 54 -2.75 0.65 -18.74
C ARG A 54 -1.62 1.48 -19.34
N ALA A 55 -0.88 2.21 -18.52
CA ALA A 55 0.29 2.98 -18.95
C ALA A 55 1.53 2.12 -19.22
N GLY A 56 1.54 0.85 -18.83
CA GLY A 56 2.68 -0.07 -18.97
C GLY A 56 3.78 0.16 -17.94
N LEU A 57 3.44 0.75 -16.78
CA LEU A 57 4.38 0.92 -15.66
C LEU A 57 4.51 -0.37 -14.85
N GLN A 58 5.67 -0.54 -14.22
CA GLN A 58 5.81 -1.53 -13.15
C GLN A 58 5.07 -1.03 -11.92
N ILE A 59 4.25 -1.91 -11.32
CA ILE A 59 3.43 -1.57 -10.15
C ILE A 59 3.94 -2.31 -8.93
N ALA A 60 4.14 -1.56 -7.84
CA ALA A 60 4.27 -2.11 -6.50
C ALA A 60 2.96 -1.86 -5.74
N HIS A 61 2.35 -2.93 -5.25
CA HIS A 61 1.07 -2.91 -4.55
C HIS A 61 1.29 -2.65 -3.07
N GLU A 62 0.79 -1.53 -2.57
CA GLU A 62 0.92 -1.15 -1.17
C GLU A 62 -0.38 -1.38 -0.42
N ILE A 63 -0.26 -2.00 0.74
CA ILE A 63 -1.32 -2.08 1.75
C ILE A 63 -0.96 -1.25 2.98
N PHE A 64 -1.93 -0.96 3.83
CA PHE A 64 -1.76 -0.14 5.02
C PHE A 64 -1.94 -0.99 6.28
N ALA A 65 -0.96 -0.92 7.18
CA ALA A 65 -0.98 -1.65 8.44
C ALA A 65 -2.00 -1.07 9.42
N ASP A 66 -2.06 0.24 9.49
CA ASP A 66 -2.78 1.05 10.48
C ASP A 66 -4.11 1.64 9.97
N ARG A 67 -4.58 1.18 8.80
CA ARG A 67 -5.84 1.63 8.19
C ARG A 67 -6.77 0.46 7.90
N ALA A 68 -8.07 0.68 8.13
CA ALA A 68 -9.11 -0.29 7.80
C ALA A 68 -9.61 -0.12 6.36
N TYR A 69 -10.10 -1.21 5.79
CA TYR A 69 -10.66 -1.28 4.45
C TYR A 69 -12.16 -1.59 4.52
N SER A 70 -12.94 -0.88 3.72
CA SER A 70 -14.35 -1.19 3.46
C SER A 70 -14.49 -2.48 2.65
N ASP A 71 -15.70 -3.00 2.57
CA ASP A 71 -16.00 -4.28 1.91
C ASP A 71 -15.84 -4.27 0.38
N ASP A 72 -15.66 -3.11 -0.22
CA ASP A 72 -15.26 -2.92 -1.62
C ASP A 72 -13.74 -2.80 -1.83
N GLY A 73 -12.96 -2.83 -0.73
CA GLY A 73 -11.50 -2.81 -0.74
C GLY A 73 -10.86 -1.42 -0.73
N ARG A 74 -11.64 -0.37 -0.49
CA ARG A 74 -11.14 1.01 -0.35
C ARG A 74 -10.77 1.31 1.10
N LEU A 75 -9.87 2.26 1.29
CA LEU A 75 -9.58 2.78 2.63
C LEU A 75 -10.82 3.46 3.21
N LEU A 76 -11.16 3.16 4.46
CA LEU A 76 -12.22 3.90 5.15
C LEU A 76 -11.85 5.39 5.29
N PRO A 77 -12.81 6.31 5.10
CA PRO A 77 -12.60 7.72 5.39
C PRO A 77 -12.08 7.92 6.82
N ARG A 78 -11.16 8.86 7.03
CA ARG A 78 -10.51 9.05 8.34
C ARG A 78 -11.48 9.42 9.46
N GLU A 79 -12.64 9.97 9.10
CA GLU A 79 -13.75 10.33 10.01
C GLU A 79 -14.51 9.11 10.53
N HIS A 80 -14.37 7.95 9.88
CA HIS A 80 -15.00 6.72 10.35
C HIS A 80 -14.29 6.24 11.64
N PRO A 81 -15.04 5.88 12.71
CA PRO A 81 -14.45 5.52 14.00
C PRO A 81 -13.44 4.37 13.91
N ASP A 82 -13.65 3.44 13.00
CA ASP A 82 -12.78 2.26 12.83
C ASP A 82 -11.74 2.45 11.71
N ALA A 83 -11.59 3.65 11.15
CA ALA A 83 -10.67 3.89 10.03
C ALA A 83 -9.19 3.72 10.39
N ILE A 84 -8.83 4.02 11.65
CA ILE A 84 -7.46 3.97 12.15
C ILE A 84 -7.35 2.83 13.16
N ILE A 85 -6.38 1.95 12.94
CA ILE A 85 -6.08 0.83 13.83
C ILE A 85 -4.82 1.20 14.60
N SER A 86 -4.92 1.28 15.92
CA SER A 86 -3.81 1.68 16.80
C SER A 86 -3.31 0.53 17.69
N ASP A 87 -4.08 -0.55 17.84
CA ASP A 87 -3.64 -1.72 18.59
C ASP A 87 -2.61 -2.52 17.80
N ILE A 88 -1.41 -2.66 18.38
CA ILE A 88 -0.26 -3.28 17.72
C ILE A 88 -0.50 -4.76 17.46
N ASN A 89 -1.15 -5.48 18.39
CA ASN A 89 -1.41 -6.89 18.21
C ASN A 89 -2.42 -7.11 17.07
N GLN A 90 -3.48 -6.29 17.03
CA GLN A 90 -4.45 -6.30 15.94
C GLN A 90 -3.79 -6.00 14.59
N ILE A 91 -2.86 -5.05 14.54
CA ILE A 91 -2.09 -4.73 13.32
C ILE A 91 -1.29 -5.95 12.86
N ILE A 92 -0.53 -6.57 13.78
CA ILE A 92 0.32 -7.73 13.48
C ILE A 92 -0.53 -8.91 12.97
N ASP A 93 -1.62 -9.23 13.65
CA ASP A 93 -2.50 -10.33 13.28
C ASP A 93 -3.13 -10.10 11.90
N ARG A 94 -3.62 -8.88 11.64
CA ARG A 94 -4.16 -8.51 10.34
C ARG A 94 -3.12 -8.63 9.23
N MET A 95 -1.90 -8.13 9.45
CA MET A 95 -0.85 -8.21 8.45
C MET A 95 -0.45 -9.65 8.16
N SER A 96 -0.35 -10.48 9.19
CA SER A 96 -0.10 -11.92 9.01
C SER A 96 -1.16 -12.58 8.12
N ILE A 97 -2.44 -12.36 8.43
CA ILE A 97 -3.57 -12.90 7.64
C ILE A 97 -3.52 -12.39 6.19
N MET A 98 -3.29 -11.08 5.99
CA MET A 98 -3.28 -10.47 4.65
C MET A 98 -2.12 -11.00 3.80
N LEU A 99 -0.94 -11.17 4.40
CA LEU A 99 0.24 -11.70 3.71
C LEU A 99 0.10 -13.19 3.39
N GLU A 100 -0.35 -14.00 4.35
CA GLU A 100 -0.57 -15.44 4.14
C GLU A 100 -1.62 -15.73 3.07
N CYS A 101 -2.72 -14.96 3.08
CA CYS A 101 -3.81 -15.15 2.14
C CYS A 101 -3.63 -14.36 0.82
N GLN A 102 -2.59 -13.53 0.69
CA GLN A 102 -2.40 -12.60 -0.42
C GLN A 102 -3.71 -11.84 -0.74
N SER A 103 -4.28 -11.19 0.30
CA SER A 103 -5.59 -10.55 0.23
C SER A 103 -5.68 -9.34 1.16
N LEU A 104 -6.48 -8.33 0.80
CA LEU A 104 -6.93 -7.33 1.76
C LEU A 104 -7.95 -7.97 2.70
N LEU A 105 -7.82 -7.68 4.00
CA LEU A 105 -8.83 -8.02 4.99
C LEU A 105 -9.69 -6.77 5.25
N THR A 106 -10.99 -6.86 4.94
CA THR A 106 -11.95 -5.76 5.11
C THR A 106 -12.51 -5.72 6.53
N ILE A 107 -13.18 -4.61 6.88
CA ILE A 107 -13.88 -4.47 8.17
C ILE A 107 -14.98 -5.51 8.35
N GLY A 108 -15.65 -5.92 7.27
CA GLY A 108 -16.65 -7.00 7.27
C GLY A 108 -16.06 -8.42 7.27
N GLY A 109 -14.72 -8.56 7.37
CA GLY A 109 -14.04 -9.87 7.39
C GLY A 109 -13.88 -10.53 6.01
N LYS A 110 -14.20 -9.83 4.91
CA LYS A 110 -13.95 -10.36 3.57
C LYS A 110 -12.46 -10.35 3.25
N LYS A 111 -12.03 -11.36 2.50
CA LYS A 111 -10.68 -11.44 1.94
C LYS A 111 -10.74 -11.12 0.45
N LEU A 112 -10.19 -9.98 0.05
CA LEU A 112 -10.17 -9.54 -1.34
C LEU A 112 -8.78 -9.82 -1.93
N PRO A 113 -8.63 -10.76 -2.86
CA PRO A 113 -7.34 -11.14 -3.41
C PRO A 113 -6.57 -9.94 -3.98
N THR A 114 -5.31 -9.81 -3.61
CA THR A 114 -4.40 -8.78 -4.14
C THR A 114 -2.95 -9.20 -3.95
N LYS A 115 -2.08 -8.72 -4.84
CA LYS A 115 -0.64 -8.76 -4.63
C LYS A 115 -0.25 -7.77 -3.54
N ILE A 116 0.75 -8.11 -2.73
CA ILE A 116 1.28 -7.26 -1.67
C ILE A 116 2.80 -7.17 -1.84
N ASP A 117 3.28 -5.99 -2.23
CA ASP A 117 4.70 -5.70 -2.43
C ASP A 117 5.24 -4.76 -1.35
N SER A 118 4.37 -3.99 -0.68
CA SER A 118 4.75 -3.00 0.32
C SER A 118 3.68 -2.87 1.42
N ILE A 119 4.12 -2.58 2.63
CA ILE A 119 3.26 -2.25 3.76
C ILE A 119 3.59 -0.83 4.23
N CYS A 120 2.59 0.04 4.20
CA CYS A 120 2.68 1.40 4.71
C CYS A 120 2.33 1.45 6.19
N VAL A 121 3.13 2.21 6.95
CA VAL A 121 2.84 2.64 8.32
C VAL A 121 2.89 4.16 8.33
N HIS A 122 1.83 4.83 8.81
CA HIS A 122 1.80 6.28 8.87
C HIS A 122 2.63 6.80 10.05
N GLY A 123 3.35 7.90 9.82
CA GLY A 123 4.22 8.54 10.81
C GLY A 123 3.54 9.61 11.67
N ASP A 124 2.23 9.81 11.54
CA ASP A 124 1.47 10.90 12.17
C ASP A 124 0.84 10.53 13.53
N THR A 125 1.13 9.34 14.04
CA THR A 125 0.69 8.90 15.36
C THR A 125 1.87 8.78 16.34
N PRO A 126 1.66 9.03 17.65
CA PRO A 126 2.72 8.86 18.66
C PRO A 126 3.33 7.45 18.69
N GLN A 127 2.57 6.44 18.24
CA GLN A 127 2.99 5.04 18.28
C GLN A 127 3.62 4.55 16.96
N ALA A 128 3.73 5.39 15.94
CA ALA A 128 4.17 5.01 14.59
C ALA A 128 5.51 4.25 14.59
N ILE A 129 6.50 4.73 15.37
CA ILE A 129 7.81 4.08 15.47
C ILE A 129 7.67 2.69 16.07
N ASN A 130 6.89 2.56 17.15
CA ASN A 130 6.69 1.29 17.83
C ASN A 130 5.94 0.29 16.94
N ILE A 131 4.89 0.74 16.24
CA ILE A 131 4.17 -0.07 15.26
C ILE A 131 5.14 -0.60 14.19
N ALA A 132 5.95 0.27 13.61
CA ALA A 132 6.89 -0.10 12.56
C ALA A 132 7.96 -1.10 13.07
N GLN A 133 8.47 -0.92 14.29
CA GLN A 133 9.44 -1.82 14.90
C GLN A 133 8.84 -3.20 15.21
N CYS A 134 7.66 -3.24 15.83
CA CYS A 134 6.97 -4.49 16.16
C CYS A 134 6.56 -5.25 14.90
N LEU A 135 5.99 -4.56 13.91
CA LEU A 135 5.62 -5.17 12.63
C LEU A 135 6.85 -5.74 11.91
N ARG A 136 7.95 -4.96 11.84
CA ARG A 136 9.22 -5.44 11.27
C ARG A 136 9.73 -6.69 11.97
N ALA A 137 9.74 -6.70 13.31
CA ALA A 137 10.20 -7.85 14.10
C ALA A 137 9.33 -9.09 13.83
N SER A 138 8.01 -8.92 13.82
CA SER A 138 7.06 -9.98 13.51
C SER A 138 7.26 -10.56 12.11
N LEU A 139 7.40 -9.71 11.09
CA LEU A 139 7.63 -10.17 9.71
C LEU A 139 8.93 -10.98 9.59
N LEU A 140 10.03 -10.49 10.15
CA LEU A 140 11.30 -11.22 10.14
C LEU A 140 11.23 -12.54 10.92
N GLY A 141 10.55 -12.54 12.08
CA GLY A 141 10.33 -13.74 12.90
C GLY A 141 9.49 -14.82 12.18
N ASN A 142 8.58 -14.41 11.31
CA ASN A 142 7.76 -15.29 10.47
C ASN A 142 8.43 -15.67 9.13
N GLY A 143 9.73 -15.35 8.96
CA GLY A 143 10.50 -15.76 7.79
C GLY A 143 10.35 -14.87 6.56
N TYR A 144 9.66 -13.72 6.66
CA TYR A 144 9.59 -12.77 5.55
C TYR A 144 10.91 -12.03 5.36
N SER A 145 11.32 -11.84 4.11
CA SER A 145 12.50 -11.07 3.74
C SER A 145 12.10 -9.66 3.33
N LEU A 146 12.61 -8.64 4.03
CA LEU A 146 12.35 -7.24 3.71
C LEU A 146 13.40 -6.73 2.72
N ARG A 147 12.95 -6.34 1.53
CA ARG A 147 13.82 -5.86 0.43
C ARG A 147 13.23 -4.61 -0.22
N ALA A 148 14.08 -3.86 -0.91
CA ALA A 148 13.59 -2.85 -1.84
C ALA A 148 12.93 -3.55 -3.05
N PHE A 149 11.65 -3.27 -3.32
CA PHE A 149 10.92 -3.87 -4.44
C PHE A 149 11.38 -3.38 -5.82
N SER A 150 12.11 -2.28 -5.85
CA SER A 150 12.66 -1.67 -7.08
C SER A 150 13.94 -2.32 -7.59
N GLN A 151 14.45 -3.35 -6.92
CA GLN A 151 15.59 -4.12 -7.44
C GLN A 151 15.06 -5.25 -8.32
N PRO A 152 15.58 -5.40 -9.57
CA PRO A 152 15.28 -6.58 -10.36
C PRO A 152 15.66 -7.82 -9.56
N ALA A 153 14.84 -8.88 -9.67
CA ALA A 153 15.22 -10.18 -9.14
C ALA A 153 16.53 -10.62 -9.81
N SER A 154 17.56 -10.81 -9.02
CA SER A 154 18.85 -11.36 -9.45
C SER A 154 18.73 -12.84 -9.75
#